data_5c7083c3f3b0f25c15a0b6d4996bf7bc
#
_entry.id   5c7083c3f3b0f25c15a0b6d4996bf7bc
#
_cell.length_a   1.000
_cell.length_b   1.000
_cell.length_c   1.000
_cell.angle_alpha   90.00
_cell.angle_beta   90.00
_cell.angle_gamma   90.00
#
_symmetry.space_group_name_H-M   'P 1'
#
loop_
_entity.id
_entity.type
_entity.pdbx_description
1 polymer ?
#
loop_
_entity_poly.entity_id
_entity_poly.type
_entity_poly.pdbx_seq_one_letter_code
_entity_poly.pdbx_strand_id
1 'polypeptide(L)'
;MPQFSWEPLDFLEALEVVPTVEESGISYRYLLKRAPITLDLTVWPLTGDVALLLACDGIADPLIHLNLLESPGARVVQDKQGTFIEFAAGMLFEGRYDFRDTPPYGFRLQVQPFIQVKTFSFPQ
;
A
#
# COMPACT_ATOMS: atom_id res chain seq x y z
N MET A 1 -14.34 7.54 14.06
CA MET A 1 -12.95 7.56 13.57
C MET A 1 -12.84 6.72 12.32
N PRO A 2 -12.29 7.28 11.26
CA PRO A 2 -12.03 6.45 10.09
C PRO A 2 -11.02 5.38 10.44
N GLN A 3 -11.27 4.21 9.97
CA GLN A 3 -10.39 3.08 10.20
C GLN A 3 -10.04 2.48 8.85
N PHE A 4 -8.78 2.17 8.67
CA PHE A 4 -8.29 1.59 7.43
C PHE A 4 -8.90 0.21 7.22
N SER A 5 -9.61 0.02 6.11
CA SER A 5 -10.22 -1.26 5.75
C SER A 5 -9.20 -2.10 4.98
N TRP A 6 -8.73 -3.18 5.58
CA TRP A 6 -7.75 -4.05 4.96
C TRP A 6 -7.77 -5.42 5.61
N GLU A 7 -7.11 -6.37 4.95
CA GLU A 7 -6.92 -7.71 5.51
C GLU A 7 -5.42 -7.96 5.65
N PRO A 8 -4.88 -7.93 6.88
CA PRO A 8 -3.43 -8.12 7.07
C PRO A 8 -2.87 -9.43 6.51
N LEU A 9 -3.66 -10.51 6.52
CA LEU A 9 -3.20 -11.77 5.93
C LEU A 9 -3.01 -11.67 4.43
N ASP A 10 -3.89 -10.92 3.77
CA ASP A 10 -3.76 -10.72 2.32
C ASP A 10 -2.50 -9.93 1.99
N PHE A 11 -2.16 -8.94 2.82
CA PHE A 11 -0.93 -8.18 2.66
C PHE A 11 0.29 -9.08 2.84
N LEU A 12 0.27 -9.92 3.85
CA LEU A 12 1.37 -10.86 4.10
C LEU A 12 1.60 -11.76 2.89
N GLU A 13 0.52 -12.29 2.33
CA GLU A 13 0.62 -13.15 1.16
C GLU A 13 1.09 -12.39 -0.09
N ALA A 14 0.56 -11.19 -0.31
CA ALA A 14 0.90 -10.40 -1.48
C ALA A 14 2.34 -9.90 -1.46
N LEU A 15 2.82 -9.49 -0.29
CA LEU A 15 4.16 -8.93 -0.15
C LEU A 15 5.23 -9.97 0.14
N GLU A 16 4.82 -11.13 0.63
CA GLU A 16 5.74 -12.23 0.98
C GLU A 16 6.81 -11.82 1.99
N VAL A 17 6.45 -10.90 2.89
CA VAL A 17 7.34 -10.46 3.96
C VAL A 17 6.53 -10.21 5.21
N VAL A 18 7.11 -10.60 6.35
CA VAL A 18 6.46 -10.41 7.65
C VAL A 18 6.68 -8.97 8.09
N PRO A 19 5.63 -8.25 8.45
CA PRO A 19 5.80 -6.86 8.88
C PRO A 19 6.38 -6.77 10.28
N THR A 20 7.03 -5.64 10.56
CA THR A 20 7.33 -5.24 11.92
C THR A 20 6.10 -4.51 12.44
N VAL A 21 5.51 -5.04 13.50
CA VAL A 21 4.29 -4.48 14.07
C VAL A 21 4.65 -3.76 15.37
N GLU A 22 4.31 -2.48 15.43
CA GLU A 22 4.51 -1.70 16.64
C GLU A 22 3.41 -1.96 17.65
N GLU A 23 3.62 -1.56 18.89
CA GLU A 23 2.74 -1.84 20.01
C GLU A 23 1.26 -1.83 19.68
N SER A 24 0.57 -2.91 20.00
CA SER A 24 -0.88 -3.04 19.83
C SER A 24 -1.38 -2.77 18.41
N GLY A 25 -0.52 -2.95 17.42
CA GLY A 25 -0.94 -2.76 16.03
C GLY A 25 -1.05 -1.30 15.61
N ILE A 26 -0.32 -0.41 16.26
CA ILE A 26 -0.31 1.01 15.87
C ILE A 26 0.18 1.16 14.45
N SER A 27 1.23 0.42 14.08
CA SER A 27 1.74 0.46 12.72
C SER A 27 2.24 -0.90 12.28
N TYR A 28 2.16 -1.11 10.96
CA TYR A 28 2.68 -2.30 10.30
C TYR A 28 3.66 -1.83 9.25
N ARG A 29 4.92 -2.21 9.41
CA ARG A 29 5.97 -1.82 8.46
C ARG A 29 6.47 -3.03 7.69
N TYR A 30 6.39 -2.95 6.37
CA TYR A 30 6.84 -3.99 5.46
C TYR A 30 8.09 -3.50 4.75
N LEU A 31 9.21 -4.17 5.00
CA LEU A 31 10.48 -3.83 4.38
C LEU A 31 10.90 -4.97 3.48
N LEU A 32 10.99 -4.69 2.19
CA LEU A 32 11.29 -5.71 1.18
C LEU A 32 12.42 -5.22 0.32
N LYS A 33 13.49 -6.01 0.25
CA LYS A 33 14.63 -5.67 -0.60
C LYS A 33 14.75 -6.65 -1.75
N ARG A 34 14.74 -6.11 -2.95
CA ARG A 34 15.07 -6.84 -4.18
C ARG A 34 16.07 -6.00 -4.95
N ALA A 35 17.34 -6.25 -4.68
CA ALA A 35 18.42 -5.44 -5.21
C ALA A 35 18.23 -5.15 -6.71
N PRO A 36 18.38 -3.90 -7.16
CA PRO A 36 18.86 -2.76 -6.38
C PRO A 36 17.77 -1.96 -5.66
N ILE A 37 16.54 -2.48 -5.63
CA ILE A 37 15.36 -1.72 -5.12
C ILE A 37 15.03 -2.17 -3.69
N THR A 38 14.72 -1.19 -2.84
CA THR A 38 14.17 -1.43 -1.51
C THR A 38 12.80 -0.77 -1.40
N LEU A 39 11.81 -1.54 -1.01
CA LEU A 39 10.47 -1.07 -0.74
C LEU A 39 10.28 -0.96 0.78
N ASP A 40 9.79 0.18 1.24
CA ASP A 40 9.48 0.42 2.64
C ASP A 40 8.05 0.94 2.71
N LEU A 41 7.14 0.09 3.18
CA LEU A 41 5.71 0.41 3.25
C LEU A 41 5.27 0.37 4.71
N THR A 42 4.66 1.44 5.18
CA THR A 42 4.11 1.50 6.53
C THR A 42 2.64 1.87 6.48
N VAL A 43 1.84 1.13 7.24
CA VAL A 43 0.41 1.37 7.37
C VAL A 43 0.08 1.64 8.83
N TRP A 44 -0.67 2.70 9.09
CA TRP A 44 -1.21 3.03 10.41
C TRP A 44 -2.72 2.83 10.37
N PRO A 45 -3.20 1.63 10.78
CA PRO A 45 -4.61 1.27 10.55
C PRO A 45 -5.63 2.14 11.27
N LEU A 46 -5.27 2.69 12.42
CA LEU A 46 -6.22 3.50 13.20
C LEU A 46 -6.51 4.84 12.55
N THR A 47 -5.53 5.42 11.87
CA THR A 47 -5.69 6.71 11.22
C THR A 47 -5.92 6.58 9.71
N GLY A 48 -5.52 5.44 9.14
CA GLY A 48 -5.57 5.25 7.70
C GLY A 48 -4.40 5.86 6.95
N ASP A 49 -3.37 6.29 7.68
CA ASP A 49 -2.18 6.84 7.02
C ASP A 49 -1.35 5.72 6.41
N VAL A 50 -0.79 6.00 5.24
CA VAL A 50 0.06 5.04 4.52
C VAL A 50 1.27 5.78 3.99
N ALA A 51 2.46 5.24 4.22
CA ALA A 51 3.70 5.79 3.68
C ALA A 51 4.40 4.72 2.86
N LEU A 52 4.80 5.07 1.65
CA LEU A 52 5.53 4.17 0.76
C LEU A 52 6.79 4.86 0.26
N LEU A 53 7.91 4.19 0.44
CA LEU A 53 9.19 4.65 -0.07
C LEU A 53 9.78 3.59 -0.99
N LEU A 54 10.27 4.01 -2.15
CA LEU A 54 11.10 3.17 -3.01
C LEU A 54 12.47 3.80 -3.10
N ALA A 55 13.48 3.04 -2.74
CA ALA A 55 14.88 3.46 -2.79
C ALA A 55 15.66 2.57 -3.74
N CYS A 56 16.75 3.09 -4.26
CA CYS A 56 17.64 2.36 -5.14
C CYS A 56 19.06 2.41 -4.57
N ASP A 57 19.74 1.28 -4.59
CA ASP A 57 21.13 1.21 -4.12
C ASP A 57 22.00 2.23 -4.87
N GLY A 58 22.86 2.90 -4.15
CA GLY A 58 23.75 3.90 -4.73
C GLY A 58 23.16 5.29 -4.86
N ILE A 59 21.88 5.45 -4.55
CA ILE A 59 21.21 6.75 -4.59
C ILE A 59 20.78 7.09 -3.16
N ALA A 60 21.20 8.26 -2.67
CA ALA A 60 21.01 8.62 -1.27
C ALA A 60 19.55 8.85 -0.88
N ASP A 61 18.78 9.47 -1.77
CA ASP A 61 17.39 9.81 -1.49
C ASP A 61 16.44 8.80 -2.12
N PRO A 62 15.26 8.58 -1.53
CA PRO A 62 14.26 7.72 -2.15
C PRO A 62 13.85 8.22 -3.52
N LEU A 63 13.61 7.31 -4.45
CA LEU A 63 13.13 7.64 -5.78
C LEU A 63 11.66 7.99 -5.79
N ILE A 64 10.89 7.33 -4.93
CA ILE A 64 9.46 7.56 -4.79
C ILE A 64 9.13 7.65 -3.32
N HIS A 65 8.32 8.64 -2.97
CA HIS A 65 7.82 8.82 -1.63
C HIS A 65 6.33 9.19 -1.74
N LEU A 66 5.47 8.26 -1.38
CA LEU A 66 4.03 8.47 -1.41
C LEU A 66 3.48 8.45 0.01
N ASN A 67 2.70 9.44 0.34
CA ASN A 67 1.98 9.51 1.60
C ASN A 67 0.50 9.64 1.33
N LEU A 68 -0.29 8.75 1.91
CA LEU A 68 -1.74 8.89 1.92
C LEU A 68 -2.17 9.19 3.33
N LEU A 69 -2.91 10.25 3.51
CA LEU A 69 -3.47 10.60 4.81
C LEU A 69 -4.93 10.18 4.84
N GLU A 70 -5.31 9.49 5.90
CA GLU A 70 -6.69 9.07 6.10
C GLU A 70 -7.25 8.26 4.93
N SER A 71 -6.44 7.33 4.41
CA SER A 71 -6.91 6.40 3.38
C SER A 71 -8.00 5.51 3.95
N PRO A 72 -9.11 5.31 3.20
CA PRO A 72 -10.17 4.43 3.68
C PRO A 72 -9.80 2.96 3.63
N GLY A 73 -8.79 2.57 2.86
CA GLY A 73 -8.38 1.18 2.85
C GLY A 73 -7.64 0.76 1.60
N ALA A 74 -7.37 -0.54 1.54
CA ALA A 74 -6.68 -1.17 0.42
C ALA A 74 -7.21 -2.57 0.24
N ARG A 75 -7.03 -3.10 -0.97
CA ARG A 75 -7.40 -4.47 -1.27
C ARG A 75 -6.32 -5.14 -2.11
N VAL A 76 -6.24 -6.46 -2.00
CA VAL A 76 -5.31 -7.25 -2.80
C VAL A 76 -6.07 -7.81 -4.00
N VAL A 77 -5.48 -7.66 -5.17
CA VAL A 77 -6.07 -8.11 -6.43
C VAL A 77 -5.09 -9.04 -7.13
N GLN A 78 -5.61 -10.14 -7.66
CA GLN A 78 -4.84 -11.07 -8.46
C GLN A 78 -5.41 -11.10 -9.88
N ASP A 79 -4.55 -10.94 -10.86
CA ASP A 79 -4.95 -11.04 -12.26
C ASP A 79 -3.84 -11.72 -13.07
N LYS A 80 -3.95 -11.69 -14.40
CA LYS A 80 -2.98 -12.33 -15.28
C LYS A 80 -1.58 -11.74 -15.19
N GLN A 81 -1.47 -10.50 -14.73
CA GLN A 81 -0.20 -9.81 -14.64
C GLN A 81 0.48 -9.99 -13.28
N GLY A 82 -0.22 -10.57 -12.32
CA GLY A 82 0.32 -10.85 -11.01
C GLY A 82 -0.58 -10.40 -9.88
N THR A 83 0.01 -10.27 -8.71
CA THR A 83 -0.69 -9.85 -7.49
C THR A 83 -0.30 -8.41 -7.17
N PHE A 84 -1.28 -7.58 -6.88
CA PHE A 84 -1.01 -6.19 -6.51
C PHE A 84 -1.98 -5.73 -5.43
N ILE A 85 -1.58 -4.68 -4.71
CA ILE A 85 -2.39 -4.05 -3.68
C ILE A 85 -2.86 -2.71 -4.21
N GLU A 86 -4.17 -2.46 -4.18
CA GLU A 86 -4.74 -1.17 -4.56
C GLU A 86 -5.03 -0.38 -3.29
N PHE A 87 -4.36 0.76 -3.14
CA PHE A 87 -4.59 1.66 -2.03
C PHE A 87 -5.51 2.79 -2.48
N ALA A 88 -6.56 3.04 -1.72
CA ALA A 88 -7.47 4.13 -2.00
C ALA A 88 -6.87 5.44 -1.50
N ALA A 89 -6.88 6.48 -2.32
CA ALA A 89 -6.51 7.81 -1.85
C ALA A 89 -7.60 8.33 -0.92
N GLY A 90 -7.17 9.05 0.11
CA GLY A 90 -8.00 9.34 1.26
C GLY A 90 -9.31 10.04 0.97
N MET A 91 -9.56 11.12 1.61
CA MET A 91 -10.86 11.77 1.79
C MET A 91 -11.59 12.29 0.56
N LEU A 92 -11.12 11.99 -0.66
CA LEU A 92 -11.65 12.62 -1.86
C LEU A 92 -12.88 11.93 -2.45
N PHE A 93 -13.35 10.83 -1.87
CA PHE A 93 -14.60 10.22 -2.32
C PHE A 93 -15.51 9.97 -1.13
N GLU A 94 -16.80 9.99 -1.42
CA GLU A 94 -17.82 9.86 -0.41
C GLU A 94 -17.97 8.44 0.10
N GLY A 95 -18.35 8.31 1.36
CA GLY A 95 -18.67 7.04 1.95
C GLY A 95 -17.43 6.23 2.35
N ARG A 96 -17.71 5.02 2.78
CA ARG A 96 -16.65 4.09 3.16
C ARG A 96 -16.23 3.29 1.95
N TYR A 97 -14.93 3.13 1.82
CA TYR A 97 -14.43 2.17 0.85
C TYR A 97 -14.84 0.76 1.31
N ASP A 98 -15.59 0.06 0.47
CA ASP A 98 -16.18 -1.21 0.85
C ASP A 98 -15.29 -2.42 0.53
N PHE A 99 -14.08 -2.18 -0.01
CA PHE A 99 -13.14 -3.26 -0.28
C PHE A 99 -13.47 -4.13 -1.49
N ARG A 100 -14.59 -3.88 -2.12
CA ARG A 100 -15.08 -4.74 -3.20
C ARG A 100 -14.66 -4.29 -4.58
N ASP A 101 -14.66 -3.00 -4.79
CA ASP A 101 -14.38 -2.44 -6.11
C ASP A 101 -13.07 -1.66 -6.09
N THR A 102 -12.52 -1.46 -7.29
CA THR A 102 -11.35 -0.60 -7.44
C THR A 102 -11.71 0.81 -6.99
N PRO A 103 -10.93 1.41 -6.08
CA PRO A 103 -11.19 2.78 -5.70
C PRO A 103 -11.00 3.73 -6.88
N PRO A 104 -11.64 4.91 -6.86
CA PRO A 104 -11.56 5.81 -8.01
C PRO A 104 -10.18 6.43 -8.21
N TYR A 105 -9.38 6.56 -7.18
CA TYR A 105 -8.02 7.06 -7.31
C TYR A 105 -7.19 6.54 -6.13
N GLY A 106 -5.89 6.50 -6.35
CA GLY A 106 -4.96 5.97 -5.39
C GLY A 106 -3.70 5.47 -6.08
N PHE A 107 -3.11 4.41 -5.54
CA PHE A 107 -1.99 3.77 -6.19
C PHE A 107 -2.06 2.26 -6.04
N ARG A 108 -1.37 1.58 -6.96
CA ARG A 108 -1.21 0.14 -6.93
C ARG A 108 0.24 -0.19 -6.65
N LEU A 109 0.45 -1.15 -5.77
CA LEU A 109 1.76 -1.69 -5.48
C LEU A 109 1.79 -3.15 -5.93
N GLN A 110 2.74 -3.47 -6.80
CA GLN A 110 2.99 -4.84 -7.23
C GLN A 110 4.37 -5.24 -6.75
N VAL A 111 4.50 -6.46 -6.24
CA VAL A 111 5.77 -6.99 -5.75
C VAL A 111 6.18 -8.21 -6.57
N GLN A 112 5.23 -8.98 -7.04
CA GLN A 112 5.46 -10.14 -7.88
C GLN A 112 4.90 -9.87 -9.27
N PRO A 113 5.63 -10.11 -10.34
CA PRO A 113 7.00 -10.65 -10.43
C PRO A 113 8.10 -9.64 -10.15
N PHE A 114 7.79 -8.35 -10.07
CA PHE A 114 8.75 -7.31 -9.80
C PHE A 114 8.06 -6.17 -9.06
N ILE A 115 8.86 -5.32 -8.40
CA ILE A 115 8.33 -4.19 -7.66
C ILE A 115 7.93 -3.08 -8.63
N GLN A 116 6.67 -2.65 -8.56
CA GLN A 116 6.15 -1.58 -9.40
C GLN A 116 5.11 -0.81 -8.62
N VAL A 117 5.13 0.51 -8.76
CA VAL A 117 4.14 1.40 -8.18
C VAL A 117 3.48 2.19 -9.30
N LYS A 118 2.16 2.18 -9.34
CA LYS A 118 1.36 2.93 -10.32
C LYS A 118 0.32 3.76 -9.60
N THR A 119 0.24 5.03 -9.94
CA THR A 119 -0.89 5.84 -9.51
C THR A 119 -2.03 5.66 -10.51
N PHE A 120 -3.25 5.84 -10.06
CA PHE A 120 -4.39 5.73 -10.95
C PHE A 120 -5.49 6.71 -10.54
N SER A 121 -6.30 7.05 -11.52
CA SER A 121 -7.50 7.87 -11.34
C SER A 121 -8.49 7.46 -12.41
N PHE A 122 -9.68 7.10 -12.01
CA PHE A 122 -10.71 6.68 -12.94
C PHE A 122 -11.86 7.68 -12.94
N PRO A 123 -12.51 7.88 -14.09
CA PRO A 123 -13.70 8.73 -14.13
C PRO A 123 -14.82 8.17 -13.25
N GLN A 124 -15.54 9.05 -12.62
CA GLN A 124 -16.69 8.67 -11.82
C GLN A 124 -17.92 8.49 -12.72
#